data_70af874bb91cc5f9ad3d7c7d2a2ea8d4
#
_entry.id   70af874bb91cc5f9ad3d7c7d2a2ea8d4
#
_cell.length_a   1.000
_cell.length_b   1.000
_cell.length_c   1.000
_cell.angle_alpha   90.00
_cell.angle_beta   90.00
_cell.angle_gamma   90.00
#
_symmetry.space_group_name_H-M   'P 1'
#
loop_
_entity.id
_entity.type
_entity.pdbx_description
1 polymer ?
#
loop_
_entity_poly.entity_id
_entity_poly.type
_entity_poly.pdbx_seq_one_letter_code
_entity_poly.pdbx_strand_id
1 'polypeptide(L)'
;ELEGGHPKIGADLLKRSGEGAEVVHAALGHHDDIVTDKPYTMLVATADACSASRPGARRESLERYIKRMEELESIANGFPGVAQAFAIQAGRELRVIVGSRQTDDAKAAKICRDIAKAFEEQLTYPGEIKVTVVRESRFIETAR
;
A
#
# COMPACT_ATOMS: atom_id res chain seq x y z
N GLU A 1 -22.33 -17.46 -12.63
CA GLU A 1 -21.33 -16.42 -12.98
C GLU A 1 -22.11 -15.22 -13.47
N LEU A 2 -21.89 -14.05 -12.88
CA LEU A 2 -22.54 -12.81 -13.30
C LEU A 2 -21.67 -12.18 -14.39
N GLU A 3 -22.19 -12.11 -15.62
CA GLU A 3 -21.50 -11.46 -16.74
C GLU A 3 -21.67 -9.95 -16.66
N GLY A 4 -20.57 -9.22 -16.70
CA GLY A 4 -20.52 -7.75 -16.75
C GLY A 4 -19.52 -7.14 -15.79
N GLY A 5 -19.21 -5.86 -15.99
CA GLY A 5 -18.40 -5.07 -15.06
C GLY A 5 -19.12 -4.87 -13.74
N HIS A 6 -18.36 -4.72 -12.64
CA HIS A 6 -18.94 -4.56 -11.30
C HIS A 6 -19.92 -3.37 -11.17
N PRO A 7 -19.85 -2.26 -11.94
CA PRO A 7 -20.85 -1.20 -11.88
C PRO A 7 -22.23 -1.69 -12.26
N LYS A 8 -22.34 -2.45 -13.35
CA LYS A 8 -23.61 -3.00 -13.84
C LYS A 8 -24.17 -4.05 -12.89
N ILE A 9 -23.32 -4.98 -12.42
CA ILE A 9 -23.72 -6.03 -11.47
C ILE A 9 -24.21 -5.40 -10.16
N GLY A 10 -23.48 -4.40 -9.65
CA GLY A 10 -23.85 -3.67 -8.43
C GLY A 10 -25.17 -2.91 -8.59
N ALA A 11 -25.37 -2.22 -9.69
CA ALA A 11 -26.60 -1.50 -9.99
C ALA A 11 -27.82 -2.44 -10.09
N ASP A 12 -27.66 -3.60 -10.74
CA ASP A 12 -28.73 -4.60 -10.85
C ASP A 12 -29.10 -5.21 -9.49
N LEU A 13 -28.10 -5.44 -8.63
CA LEU A 13 -28.32 -5.92 -7.27
C LEU A 13 -29.08 -4.88 -6.43
N LEU A 14 -28.65 -3.63 -6.43
CA LEU A 14 -29.27 -2.54 -5.70
C LEU A 14 -30.72 -2.32 -6.16
N LYS A 15 -30.97 -2.39 -7.46
CA LYS A 15 -32.33 -2.30 -8.02
C LYS A 15 -33.25 -3.44 -7.54
N ARG A 16 -32.73 -4.68 -7.49
CA ARG A 16 -33.48 -5.83 -6.96
C ARG A 16 -33.72 -5.73 -5.46
N SER A 17 -32.80 -5.07 -4.73
CA SER A 17 -32.94 -4.82 -3.29
C SER A 17 -33.89 -3.66 -2.97
N GLY A 18 -34.46 -2.99 -3.97
CA GLY A 18 -35.42 -1.90 -3.78
C GLY A 18 -34.77 -0.54 -3.48
N GLU A 19 -33.50 -0.37 -3.79
CA GLU A 19 -32.80 0.91 -3.59
C GLU A 19 -33.30 2.00 -4.55
N GLY A 20 -33.18 3.25 -4.11
CA GLY A 20 -33.63 4.41 -4.89
C GLY A 20 -32.88 4.60 -6.21
N ALA A 21 -33.54 5.19 -7.19
CA ALA A 21 -32.99 5.37 -8.54
C ALA A 21 -31.64 6.13 -8.57
N GLU A 22 -31.41 7.05 -7.64
CA GLU A 22 -30.16 7.80 -7.55
C GLU A 22 -29.00 6.92 -7.07
N VAL A 23 -29.24 6.02 -6.10
CA VAL A 23 -28.27 5.06 -5.60
C VAL A 23 -27.87 4.07 -6.69
N VAL A 24 -28.88 3.53 -7.41
CA VAL A 24 -28.66 2.62 -8.55
C VAL A 24 -27.85 3.32 -9.65
N HIS A 25 -28.20 4.58 -9.96
CA HIS A 25 -27.50 5.35 -10.99
C HIS A 25 -26.06 5.67 -10.58
N ALA A 26 -25.81 6.02 -9.32
CA ALA A 26 -24.47 6.25 -8.81
C ALA A 26 -23.61 4.99 -8.88
N ALA A 27 -24.17 3.83 -8.54
CA ALA A 27 -23.48 2.54 -8.67
C ALA A 27 -23.16 2.19 -10.14
N LEU A 28 -24.05 2.52 -11.07
CA LEU A 28 -23.86 2.24 -12.50
C LEU A 28 -22.79 3.13 -13.12
N GLY A 29 -22.74 4.42 -12.75
CA GLY A 29 -21.95 5.44 -13.45
C GLY A 29 -20.66 5.89 -12.75
N HIS A 30 -20.21 5.24 -11.69
CA HIS A 30 -19.04 5.71 -10.92
C HIS A 30 -17.68 5.53 -11.63
N HIS A 31 -17.63 4.86 -12.77
CA HIS A 31 -16.43 4.72 -13.61
C HIS A 31 -16.48 5.49 -14.93
N ASP A 32 -17.29 6.54 -15.01
CA ASP A 32 -17.43 7.37 -16.20
C ASP A 32 -17.93 6.63 -17.46
N ASP A 33 -18.50 5.41 -17.30
CA ASP A 33 -19.05 4.61 -18.40
C ASP A 33 -20.34 5.22 -18.96
N ILE A 34 -20.91 6.19 -18.25
CA ILE A 34 -22.12 6.92 -18.66
C ILE A 34 -21.94 8.42 -18.44
N VAL A 35 -22.39 9.21 -19.40
CA VAL A 35 -22.46 10.66 -19.24
C VAL A 35 -23.60 10.99 -18.27
N THR A 36 -23.28 11.72 -17.21
CA THR A 36 -24.25 12.07 -16.16
C THR A 36 -24.06 13.48 -15.66
N ASP A 37 -25.18 14.13 -15.35
CA ASP A 37 -25.26 15.42 -14.65
C ASP A 37 -25.65 15.25 -13.17
N LYS A 38 -25.79 14.01 -12.71
CA LYS A 38 -26.25 13.71 -11.35
C LYS A 38 -25.11 13.88 -10.32
N PRO A 39 -25.29 14.80 -9.33
CA PRO A 39 -24.23 15.12 -8.37
C PRO A 39 -23.75 13.90 -7.57
N TYR A 40 -24.67 13.00 -7.17
CA TYR A 40 -24.31 11.82 -6.39
C TYR A 40 -23.39 10.85 -7.17
N THR A 41 -23.61 10.68 -8.47
CA THR A 41 -22.73 9.85 -9.32
C THR A 41 -21.34 10.43 -9.38
N MET A 42 -21.20 11.75 -9.54
CA MET A 42 -19.92 12.45 -9.57
C MET A 42 -19.20 12.37 -8.21
N LEU A 43 -19.94 12.50 -7.10
CA LEU A 43 -19.38 12.36 -5.75
C LEU A 43 -18.87 10.94 -5.49
N VAL A 44 -19.63 9.91 -5.89
CA VAL A 44 -19.23 8.50 -5.72
C VAL A 44 -18.02 8.19 -6.59
N ALA A 45 -17.99 8.63 -7.86
CA ALA A 45 -16.82 8.47 -8.74
C ALA A 45 -15.56 9.11 -8.15
N THR A 46 -15.69 10.34 -7.63
CA THR A 46 -14.56 11.03 -6.97
C THR A 46 -14.10 10.31 -5.71
N ALA A 47 -15.03 9.86 -4.87
CA ALA A 47 -14.71 9.11 -3.65
C ALA A 47 -14.04 7.77 -3.97
N ASP A 48 -14.49 7.05 -5.00
CA ASP A 48 -13.86 5.81 -5.46
C ASP A 48 -12.43 6.07 -5.97
N ALA A 49 -12.23 7.08 -6.81
CA ALA A 49 -10.92 7.47 -7.31
C ALA A 49 -9.97 7.83 -6.16
N CYS A 50 -10.43 8.63 -5.18
CA CYS A 50 -9.64 8.96 -3.99
C CYS A 50 -9.33 7.71 -3.14
N SER A 51 -10.30 6.82 -2.96
CA SER A 51 -10.11 5.57 -2.22
C SER A 51 -9.16 4.62 -2.94
N ALA A 52 -9.29 4.52 -4.26
CA ALA A 52 -8.45 3.66 -5.10
C ALA A 52 -7.01 4.16 -5.25
N SER A 53 -6.76 5.45 -5.07
CA SER A 53 -5.42 6.04 -5.12
C SER A 53 -4.59 5.76 -3.87
N ARG A 54 -5.21 5.31 -2.78
CA ARG A 54 -4.49 4.98 -1.55
C ARG A 54 -3.59 3.76 -1.77
N PRO A 55 -2.37 3.74 -1.20
CA PRO A 55 -1.48 2.58 -1.27
C PRO A 55 -2.18 1.30 -0.82
N GLY A 56 -2.15 0.26 -1.65
CA GLY A 56 -2.75 -1.04 -1.37
C GLY A 56 -4.29 -1.11 -1.48
N ALA A 57 -4.97 -0.07 -1.95
CA ALA A 57 -6.42 -0.05 -2.12
C ALA A 57 -6.90 -0.83 -3.35
N ARG A 58 -6.12 -0.84 -4.43
CA ARG A 58 -6.36 -1.70 -5.59
C ARG A 58 -5.58 -3.00 -5.43
N ARG A 59 -6.18 -4.12 -5.83
CA ARG A 59 -5.46 -5.39 -5.99
C ARG A 59 -4.46 -5.21 -7.13
N GLU A 60 -3.25 -4.77 -6.80
CA GLU A 60 -2.12 -4.94 -7.71
C GLU A 60 -2.01 -6.42 -8.04
N SER A 61 -1.56 -6.74 -9.26
CA SER A 61 -1.20 -8.13 -9.54
C SER A 61 -0.18 -8.57 -8.48
N LEU A 62 -0.28 -9.81 -8.02
CA LEU A 62 0.63 -10.37 -7.02
C LEU A 62 2.11 -10.13 -7.38
N GLU A 63 2.42 -10.18 -8.67
CA GLU A 63 3.76 -9.92 -9.20
C GLU A 63 4.25 -8.49 -8.95
N ARG A 64 3.40 -7.47 -9.18
CA ARG A 64 3.74 -6.07 -8.88
C ARG A 64 3.90 -5.82 -7.39
N TYR A 65 3.08 -6.48 -6.59
CA TYR A 65 3.20 -6.45 -5.14
C TYR A 65 4.54 -7.01 -4.67
N ILE A 66 4.89 -8.23 -5.11
CA ILE A 66 6.17 -8.88 -4.77
C ILE A 66 7.33 -8.01 -5.22
N LYS A 67 7.34 -7.57 -6.49
CA LYS A 67 8.41 -6.72 -7.02
C LYS A 67 8.63 -5.45 -6.20
N ARG A 68 7.55 -4.81 -5.76
CA ARG A 68 7.64 -3.62 -4.91
C ARG A 68 8.23 -3.91 -3.53
N MET A 69 7.84 -5.04 -2.91
CA MET A 69 8.43 -5.44 -1.62
C MET A 69 9.93 -5.71 -1.75
N GLU A 70 10.33 -6.45 -2.78
CA GLU A 70 11.73 -6.74 -3.09
C GLU A 70 12.55 -5.48 -3.36
N GLU A 71 11.99 -4.50 -4.04
CA GLU A 71 12.65 -3.22 -4.32
C GLU A 71 12.92 -2.42 -3.04
N LEU A 72 11.93 -2.30 -2.14
CA LEU A 72 12.08 -1.65 -0.84
C LEU A 72 13.16 -2.33 0.01
N GLU A 73 13.11 -3.66 0.09
CA GLU A 73 14.08 -4.46 0.84
C GLU A 73 15.48 -4.38 0.25
N SER A 74 15.60 -4.39 -1.08
CA SER A 74 16.88 -4.30 -1.80
C SER A 74 17.57 -2.96 -1.54
N ILE A 75 16.85 -1.85 -1.65
CA ILE A 75 17.41 -0.52 -1.36
C ILE A 75 17.94 -0.47 0.08
N ALA A 76 17.16 -0.92 1.04
CA ALA A 76 17.57 -0.86 2.45
C ALA A 76 18.74 -1.80 2.79
N ASN A 77 18.76 -2.99 2.20
CA ASN A 77 19.86 -3.96 2.38
C ASN A 77 21.18 -3.47 1.77
N GLY A 78 21.15 -2.49 0.87
CA GLY A 78 22.35 -1.82 0.33
C GLY A 78 23.05 -0.88 1.30
N PHE A 79 22.43 -0.52 2.41
CA PHE A 79 23.05 0.39 3.38
C PHE A 79 24.04 -0.30 4.33
N PRO A 80 25.21 0.27 4.57
CA PRO A 80 26.19 -0.28 5.51
C PRO A 80 25.63 -0.38 6.94
N GLY A 81 25.77 -1.56 7.55
CA GLY A 81 25.29 -1.82 8.91
C GLY A 81 23.88 -2.39 9.00
N VAL A 82 23.16 -2.48 7.89
CA VAL A 82 21.89 -3.21 7.80
C VAL A 82 22.19 -4.71 7.74
N ALA A 83 21.59 -5.47 8.65
CA ALA A 83 21.68 -6.92 8.66
C ALA A 83 20.56 -7.56 7.83
N GLN A 84 19.35 -7.03 7.96
CA GLN A 84 18.15 -7.46 7.21
C GLN A 84 17.15 -6.32 7.15
N ALA A 85 16.34 -6.29 6.08
CA ALA A 85 15.21 -5.40 5.94
C ALA A 85 13.98 -6.19 5.49
N PHE A 86 12.82 -5.82 6.02
CA PHE A 86 11.53 -6.46 5.72
C PHE A 86 10.48 -5.40 5.41
N ALA A 87 9.87 -5.51 4.26
CA ALA A 87 8.69 -4.73 3.91
C ALA A 87 7.45 -5.39 4.54
N ILE A 88 6.75 -4.65 5.39
CA ILE A 88 5.55 -5.10 6.10
C ILE A 88 4.36 -4.18 5.83
N GLN A 89 3.17 -4.57 6.27
CA GLN A 89 1.93 -3.80 6.05
C GLN A 89 1.69 -3.40 4.58
N ALA A 90 1.91 -4.35 3.67
CA ALA A 90 1.78 -4.12 2.23
C ALA A 90 2.71 -3.00 1.70
N GLY A 91 3.95 -2.91 2.24
CA GLY A 91 4.95 -1.91 1.84
C GLY A 91 4.74 -0.52 2.41
N ARG A 92 3.86 -0.35 3.40
CA ARG A 92 3.69 0.92 4.12
C ARG A 92 4.68 1.10 5.27
N GLU A 93 5.30 0.01 5.71
CA GLU A 93 6.37 0.05 6.71
C GLU A 93 7.52 -0.83 6.23
N LEU A 94 8.74 -0.28 6.31
CA LEU A 94 9.97 -1.05 6.20
C LEU A 94 10.59 -1.19 7.58
N ARG A 95 10.81 -2.43 7.99
CA ARG A 95 11.53 -2.75 9.23
C ARG A 95 12.95 -3.18 8.91
N VAL A 96 13.91 -2.45 9.45
CA VAL A 96 15.35 -2.65 9.23
C VAL A 96 15.98 -3.13 10.51
N ILE A 97 16.69 -4.24 10.44
CA ILE A 97 17.43 -4.82 11.57
C ILE A 97 18.91 -4.46 11.45
N VAL A 98 19.47 -3.89 12.49
CA VAL A 98 20.91 -3.59 12.60
C VAL A 98 21.51 -4.26 13.84
N GLY A 99 22.75 -4.70 13.73
CA GLY A 99 23.46 -5.34 14.85
C GLY A 99 23.82 -4.34 15.95
N SER A 100 23.46 -4.62 17.20
CA SER A 100 23.70 -3.74 18.34
C SER A 100 25.19 -3.56 18.66
N ARG A 101 26.06 -4.52 18.27
CA ARG A 101 27.50 -4.45 18.50
C ARG A 101 28.23 -3.49 17.55
N GLN A 102 27.67 -3.26 16.34
CA GLN A 102 28.32 -2.49 15.27
C GLN A 102 27.68 -1.13 15.08
N THR A 103 26.48 -0.96 15.57
CA THR A 103 25.65 0.22 15.35
C THR A 103 25.16 0.78 16.68
N ASP A 104 25.57 2.01 17.00
CA ASP A 104 25.04 2.78 18.12
C ASP A 104 23.71 3.49 17.73
N ASP A 105 23.09 4.18 18.69
CA ASP A 105 21.80 4.85 18.46
C ASP A 105 21.90 5.99 17.43
N ALA A 106 23.02 6.72 17.42
CA ALA A 106 23.25 7.80 16.48
C ALA A 106 23.37 7.29 15.03
N LYS A 107 24.11 6.18 14.85
CA LYS A 107 24.23 5.50 13.55
C LYS A 107 22.89 4.89 13.11
N ALA A 108 22.15 4.27 14.02
CA ALA A 108 20.82 3.71 13.71
C ALA A 108 19.85 4.82 13.25
N ALA A 109 19.83 5.95 13.95
CA ALA A 109 19.03 7.11 13.57
C ALA A 109 19.47 7.70 12.21
N LYS A 110 20.78 7.69 11.92
CA LYS A 110 21.30 8.11 10.61
C LYS A 110 20.85 7.17 9.50
N ILE A 111 21.02 5.85 9.67
CA ILE A 111 20.57 4.82 8.71
C ILE A 111 19.08 4.99 8.42
N CYS A 112 18.27 5.22 9.45
CA CYS A 112 16.84 5.45 9.29
C CYS A 112 16.53 6.65 8.37
N ARG A 113 17.18 7.78 8.58
CA ARG A 113 17.02 8.99 7.73
C ARG A 113 17.54 8.79 6.32
N ASP A 114 18.70 8.13 6.18
CA ASP A 114 19.32 7.93 4.87
C ASP A 114 18.48 6.98 4.00
N ILE A 115 17.87 5.93 4.59
CA ILE A 115 16.94 5.04 3.89
C ILE A 115 15.67 5.80 3.49
N ALA A 116 15.07 6.58 4.39
CA ALA A 116 13.88 7.36 4.10
C ALA A 116 14.14 8.32 2.92
N LYS A 117 15.27 9.02 2.93
CA LYS A 117 15.69 9.89 1.84
C LYS A 117 15.91 9.15 0.52
N ALA A 118 16.54 7.97 0.56
CA ALA A 118 16.72 7.15 -0.63
C ALA A 118 15.39 6.72 -1.23
N PHE A 119 14.37 6.44 -0.43
CA PHE A 119 13.03 6.13 -0.91
C PHE A 119 12.38 7.35 -1.60
N GLU A 120 12.50 8.54 -1.02
CA GLU A 120 12.00 9.78 -1.63
C GLU A 120 12.65 10.07 -2.99
N GLU A 121 13.96 9.77 -3.13
CA GLU A 121 14.74 10.04 -4.34
C GLU A 121 14.57 8.97 -5.44
N GLN A 122 14.39 7.70 -5.06
CA GLN A 122 14.45 6.57 -5.99
C GLN A 122 13.10 5.98 -6.34
N LEU A 123 12.08 6.20 -5.50
CA LEU A 123 10.78 5.57 -5.67
C LEU A 123 9.69 6.60 -5.95
N THR A 124 8.93 6.35 -7.00
CA THR A 124 7.65 7.05 -7.20
C THR A 124 6.58 6.33 -6.41
N TYR A 125 6.23 6.86 -5.24
CA TYR A 125 5.34 6.19 -4.31
C TYR A 125 4.16 7.09 -3.92
N PRO A 126 2.92 6.64 -4.13
CA PRO A 126 1.75 7.39 -3.67
C PRO A 126 1.51 7.12 -2.17
N GLY A 127 1.89 8.05 -1.31
CA GLY A 127 1.66 7.97 0.13
C GLY A 127 2.95 8.01 0.96
N GLU A 128 2.88 7.56 2.20
CA GLU A 128 3.99 7.55 3.15
C GLU A 128 4.50 6.13 3.38
N ILE A 129 5.83 5.97 3.45
CA ILE A 129 6.48 4.74 3.87
C ILE A 129 7.16 5.01 5.21
N LYS A 130 6.73 4.30 6.25
CA LYS A 130 7.36 4.36 7.56
C LYS A 130 8.62 3.51 7.58
N VAL A 131 9.76 4.10 7.87
CA VAL A 131 11.02 3.37 8.09
C VAL A 131 11.25 3.20 9.59
N THR A 132 11.39 1.95 10.04
CA THR A 132 11.65 1.59 11.43
C THR A 132 12.98 0.84 11.52
N VAL A 133 13.98 1.42 12.18
CA VAL A 133 15.26 0.74 12.45
C VAL A 133 15.25 0.16 13.86
N VAL A 134 15.55 -1.13 13.96
CA VAL A 134 15.61 -1.88 15.22
C VAL A 134 17.04 -2.37 15.43
N ARG A 135 17.63 -2.04 16.59
CA ARG A 135 18.91 -2.63 17.03
C ARG A 135 18.64 -3.93 17.76
N GLU A 136 19.19 -5.03 17.26
CA GLU A 136 18.94 -6.36 17.81
C GLU A 136 20.21 -6.97 18.44
N SER A 137 20.05 -7.56 19.63
CA SER A 137 20.98 -8.51 20.22
C SER A 137 20.27 -9.83 20.42
N ARG A 138 20.78 -10.91 19.80
CA ARG A 138 20.16 -12.23 19.87
C ARG A 138 21.04 -13.19 20.68
N PHE A 139 20.44 -13.86 21.64
CA PHE A 139 21.04 -14.92 22.43
C PHE A 139 20.24 -16.19 22.18
N ILE A 140 20.91 -17.28 21.79
CA ILE A 140 20.25 -18.54 21.42
C ILE A 140 20.86 -19.66 22.24
N GLU A 141 20.02 -20.40 22.96
CA GLU A 141 20.36 -21.63 23.67
C GLU A 141 19.43 -22.76 23.19
N THR A 142 19.94 -23.98 23.09
CA THR A 142 19.16 -25.15 22.67
C THR A 142 19.05 -26.12 23.83
N ALA A 143 17.83 -26.31 24.35
CA ALA A 143 17.53 -27.39 25.29
C ALA A 143 17.50 -28.73 24.53
N ARG A 144 18.11 -29.77 25.10
CA ARG A 144 18.12 -31.15 24.60
C ARG A 144 17.47 -32.06 25.61
#